data_3f22370ce5601bd4c8a1d31f4abcf0b4
#
_entry.id   3f22370ce5601bd4c8a1d31f4abcf0b4
#
_cell.length_a   1.000
_cell.length_b   1.000
_cell.length_c   1.000
_cell.angle_alpha   90.00
_cell.angle_beta   90.00
_cell.angle_gamma   90.00
#
_symmetry.space_group_name_H-M   'P 1'
#
loop_
_entity.id
_entity.type
_entity.pdbx_description
1 polymer ?
#
loop_
_entity_poly.entity_id
_entity_poly.type
_entity_poly.pdbx_seq_one_letter_code
_entity_poly.pdbx_strand_id
1 'polypeptide(L)'
;MSIDASPWRFTQISAQASAELRPNTRGRAELCSVAWAAACLAHESERHLAAAVDTVAAAHGALAADADDDGARDAGSSTLGDAPTPPGAPMARTRRLRALHHARLALAAAGASEEQLETVDAATTDALRRAARAAWTRRPSAPSSRHEAVSKVLRGMKAQHGVVATAHDEHGGLAVDVLVRLPDGRAVAVEVDGPSHFCADDPKRPLGHTRLKRRLLEHAGLEAVSVPYYEWDRIPHWSSMERERYLQRKLGITTRLVYDGGDSSSFAPLEGERGASRLA
;
A
#
# COMPACT_ATOMS: atom_id res chain seq x y z
N MET A 1 15.17 -23.22 -10.42
CA MET A 1 16.06 -23.11 -9.24
C MET A 1 15.19 -22.73 -8.06
N SER A 2 14.94 -23.67 -7.14
CA SER A 2 14.20 -23.42 -5.91
C SER A 2 15.12 -22.62 -4.99
N ILE A 3 14.75 -21.40 -4.66
CA ILE A 3 15.46 -20.60 -3.65
C ILE A 3 15.06 -21.23 -2.32
N ASP A 4 16.02 -21.90 -1.69
CA ASP A 4 15.87 -22.44 -0.34
C ASP A 4 15.72 -21.26 0.64
N ALA A 5 14.47 -21.01 1.02
CA ALA A 5 14.06 -19.94 1.94
C ALA A 5 14.20 -20.37 3.41
N SER A 6 15.26 -21.11 3.74
CA SER A 6 15.48 -21.54 5.12
C SER A 6 15.75 -20.33 6.04
N PRO A 7 15.08 -20.22 7.18
CA PRO A 7 15.12 -19.07 8.10
C PRO A 7 16.54 -18.72 8.59
N TRP A 8 17.44 -19.73 8.69
CA TRP A 8 18.81 -19.51 9.16
C TRP A 8 19.70 -18.73 8.16
N ARG A 9 19.43 -18.84 6.85
CA ARG A 9 20.15 -18.05 5.83
C ARG A 9 19.82 -16.57 5.90
N PHE A 10 18.56 -16.23 6.20
CA PHE A 10 18.15 -14.84 6.33
C PHE A 10 18.82 -14.15 7.52
N THR A 11 18.85 -14.81 8.68
CA THR A 11 19.52 -14.29 9.89
C THR A 11 21.03 -14.14 9.66
N GLN A 12 21.62 -15.07 8.93
CA GLN A 12 23.06 -15.04 8.60
C GLN A 12 23.39 -13.92 7.60
N ILE A 13 22.57 -13.73 6.56
CA ILE A 13 22.72 -12.63 5.59
C ILE A 13 22.53 -11.27 6.28
N SER A 14 21.56 -11.14 7.17
CA SER A 14 21.30 -9.90 7.92
C SER A 14 22.48 -9.56 8.86
N ALA A 15 23.00 -10.54 9.61
CA ALA A 15 24.14 -10.36 10.51
C ALA A 15 25.45 -10.08 9.73
N GLN A 16 25.67 -10.77 8.60
CA GLN A 16 26.83 -10.60 7.75
C GLN A 16 26.79 -9.26 7.00
N ALA A 17 25.62 -8.84 6.50
CA ALA A 17 25.43 -7.54 5.87
C ALA A 17 25.72 -6.39 6.85
N SER A 18 25.32 -6.51 8.10
CA SER A 18 25.60 -5.51 9.13
C SER A 18 27.09 -5.44 9.51
N ALA A 19 27.82 -6.56 9.44
CA ALA A 19 29.23 -6.64 9.82
C ALA A 19 30.21 -6.29 8.67
N GLU A 20 29.85 -6.59 7.41
CA GLU A 20 30.74 -6.48 6.25
C GLU A 20 30.54 -5.19 5.43
N LEU A 21 29.41 -4.48 5.59
CA LEU A 21 29.14 -3.26 4.84
C LEU A 21 29.99 -2.10 5.36
N ARG A 22 31.11 -1.86 4.68
CA ARG A 22 31.98 -0.71 4.94
C ARG A 22 31.22 0.62 4.73
N PRO A 23 31.60 1.70 5.46
CA PRO A 23 30.89 2.98 5.46
C PRO A 23 31.13 3.80 4.17
N ASN A 24 30.97 3.20 2.99
CA ASN A 24 30.94 3.92 1.73
C ASN A 24 29.48 4.09 1.24
N THR A 25 29.25 5.06 0.38
CA THR A 25 27.92 5.41 -0.15
C THR A 25 27.18 4.24 -0.81
N ARG A 26 27.90 3.28 -1.40
CA ARG A 26 27.34 2.07 -2.02
C ARG A 26 26.88 1.07 -0.97
N GLY A 27 27.70 0.78 0.02
CA GLY A 27 27.36 -0.13 1.12
C GLY A 27 26.14 0.34 1.93
N ARG A 28 25.98 1.65 2.09
CA ARG A 28 24.82 2.23 2.80
C ARG A 28 23.51 2.13 2.00
N ALA A 29 23.58 2.26 0.67
CA ALA A 29 22.41 2.05 -0.18
C ALA A 29 21.96 0.58 -0.15
N GLU A 30 22.91 -0.35 -0.12
CA GLU A 30 22.68 -1.78 0.01
C GLU A 30 22.08 -2.10 1.38
N LEU A 31 22.60 -1.52 2.48
CA LEU A 31 22.06 -1.69 3.83
C LEU A 31 20.62 -1.21 3.94
N CYS A 32 20.29 -0.05 3.38
CA CYS A 32 18.89 0.42 3.36
C CYS A 32 17.96 -0.52 2.58
N SER A 33 18.45 -1.13 1.51
CA SER A 33 17.67 -2.11 0.73
C SER A 33 17.48 -3.42 1.50
N VAL A 34 18.52 -3.89 2.19
CA VAL A 34 18.45 -5.08 3.06
C VAL A 34 17.51 -4.80 4.25
N ALA A 35 17.61 -3.65 4.90
CA ALA A 35 16.75 -3.26 6.00
C ALA A 35 15.27 -3.23 5.59
N TRP A 36 14.98 -2.68 4.41
CA TRP A 36 13.64 -2.69 3.87
C TRP A 36 13.13 -4.11 3.58
N ALA A 37 13.95 -4.95 2.95
CA ALA A 37 13.58 -6.34 2.68
C ALA A 37 13.37 -7.14 3.96
N ALA A 38 14.22 -6.96 4.97
CA ALA A 38 14.08 -7.56 6.30
C ALA A 38 12.75 -7.18 6.95
N ALA A 39 12.41 -5.89 6.94
CA ALA A 39 11.17 -5.40 7.50
C ALA A 39 9.93 -5.94 6.74
N CYS A 40 10.03 -6.15 5.42
CA CYS A 40 8.96 -6.78 4.64
C CYS A 40 8.68 -8.23 5.08
N LEU A 41 9.70 -8.97 5.51
CA LEU A 41 9.64 -10.36 5.94
C LEU A 41 9.41 -10.53 7.45
N ALA A 42 9.50 -9.46 8.22
CA ALA A 42 9.39 -9.48 9.69
C ALA A 42 8.09 -10.13 10.21
N HIS A 43 7.01 -10.08 9.42
CA HIS A 43 5.71 -10.67 9.78
C HIS A 43 5.68 -12.20 9.75
N GLU A 44 6.71 -12.86 9.23
CA GLU A 44 6.72 -14.32 9.09
C GLU A 44 7.03 -15.05 10.40
N SER A 45 7.81 -14.43 11.30
CA SER A 45 8.11 -14.99 12.61
C SER A 45 8.74 -13.95 13.54
N GLU A 46 8.69 -14.19 14.87
CA GLU A 46 9.34 -13.35 15.88
C GLU A 46 10.86 -13.22 15.66
N ARG A 47 11.51 -14.29 15.17
CA ARG A 47 12.94 -14.27 14.84
C ARG A 47 13.25 -13.33 13.68
N HIS A 48 12.40 -13.34 12.65
CA HIS A 48 12.53 -12.40 11.53
C HIS A 48 12.26 -10.98 11.98
N LEU A 49 11.32 -10.77 12.87
CA LEU A 49 11.03 -9.46 13.43
C LEU A 49 12.22 -8.90 14.22
N ALA A 50 12.81 -9.68 15.12
CA ALA A 50 13.98 -9.25 15.91
C ALA A 50 15.16 -8.91 14.99
N ALA A 51 15.52 -9.79 14.06
CA ALA A 51 16.60 -9.55 13.10
C ALA A 51 16.33 -8.34 12.20
N ALA A 52 15.07 -8.08 11.85
CA ALA A 52 14.69 -6.92 11.07
C ALA A 52 14.82 -5.63 11.87
N VAL A 53 14.44 -5.61 13.15
CA VAL A 53 14.63 -4.46 14.04
C VAL A 53 16.12 -4.06 14.10
N ASP A 54 17.02 -5.02 14.36
CA ASP A 54 18.46 -4.76 14.42
C ASP A 54 19.00 -4.22 13.07
N THR A 55 18.57 -4.82 11.97
CA THR A 55 19.01 -4.40 10.62
C THR A 55 18.52 -3.00 10.27
N VAL A 56 17.28 -2.68 10.62
CA VAL A 56 16.71 -1.35 10.38
C VAL A 56 17.36 -0.31 11.27
N ALA A 57 17.62 -0.62 12.55
CA ALA A 57 18.34 0.26 13.46
C ALA A 57 19.77 0.55 12.95
N ALA A 58 20.49 -0.47 12.50
CA ALA A 58 21.83 -0.30 11.90
C ALA A 58 21.80 0.60 10.67
N ALA A 59 20.79 0.45 9.79
CA ALA A 59 20.63 1.29 8.62
C ALA A 59 20.31 2.76 8.96
N HIS A 60 19.51 2.98 10.00
CA HIS A 60 19.21 4.30 10.52
C HIS A 60 20.47 4.98 11.10
N GLY A 61 21.25 4.27 11.91
CA GLY A 61 22.50 4.76 12.47
C GLY A 61 23.54 5.10 11.42
N ALA A 62 23.67 4.27 10.37
CA ALA A 62 24.58 4.52 9.27
C ALA A 62 24.23 5.79 8.47
N LEU A 63 22.95 6.11 8.31
CA LEU A 63 22.52 7.34 7.65
C LEU A 63 22.59 8.58 8.54
N ALA A 64 22.44 8.41 9.86
CA ALA A 64 22.64 9.50 10.80
C ALA A 64 24.11 9.97 10.81
N ALA A 65 25.05 9.03 10.82
CA ALA A 65 26.48 9.33 10.74
C ALA A 65 26.88 10.08 9.45
N ASP A 66 26.16 9.87 8.33
CA ASP A 66 26.37 10.63 7.09
C ASP A 66 25.92 12.08 7.19
N ALA A 67 24.84 12.35 7.91
CA ALA A 67 24.31 13.70 8.05
C ALA A 67 25.26 14.59 8.86
N ASP A 68 25.99 14.00 9.80
CA ASP A 68 26.97 14.72 10.62
C ASP A 68 28.28 15.00 9.84
N ASP A 69 28.69 14.10 8.93
CA ASP A 69 29.89 14.28 8.08
C ASP A 69 29.66 15.32 6.97
N ASP A 70 28.47 15.37 6.37
CA ASP A 70 28.09 16.40 5.40
C ASP A 70 27.99 17.80 6.08
N GLY A 71 27.50 17.89 7.31
CA GLY A 71 27.45 19.13 8.09
C GLY A 71 28.83 19.64 8.50
N ALA A 72 29.78 18.75 8.76
CA ALA A 72 31.17 19.12 9.10
C ALA A 72 31.96 19.63 7.87
N ARG A 73 31.66 19.16 6.67
CA ARG A 73 32.30 19.60 5.43
C ARG A 73 31.81 20.99 4.98
N ASP A 74 30.54 21.31 5.17
CA ASP A 74 29.98 22.62 4.85
C ASP A 74 30.48 23.73 5.79
N ALA A 75 30.79 23.39 7.05
CA ALA A 75 31.31 24.35 8.03
C ALA A 75 32.80 24.71 7.83
N GLY A 76 33.54 23.95 7.05
CA GLY A 76 34.99 24.10 6.84
C GLY A 76 35.44 24.68 5.49
N SER A 77 34.54 24.82 4.53
CA SER A 77 34.91 25.23 3.15
C SER A 77 34.19 26.50 2.68
N SER A 78 34.63 27.63 3.17
CA SER A 78 34.31 28.92 2.56
C SER A 78 35.44 29.43 1.67
N THR A 79 35.95 28.58 0.77
CA THR A 79 36.79 29.09 -0.36
C THR A 79 36.80 28.06 -1.49
N LEU A 80 36.41 28.56 -2.66
CA LEU A 80 36.72 28.11 -4.02
C LEU A 80 35.94 26.90 -4.60
N GLY A 81 35.12 27.24 -5.57
CA GLY A 81 34.87 26.40 -6.75
C GLY A 81 33.66 25.50 -6.65
N ASP A 82 32.55 25.96 -7.20
CA ASP A 82 31.39 25.15 -7.62
C ASP A 82 31.85 23.92 -8.42
N ALA A 83 32.17 22.83 -7.71
CA ALA A 83 32.17 21.53 -8.35
C ALA A 83 30.71 21.11 -8.51
N PRO A 84 30.22 20.86 -9.75
CA PRO A 84 28.84 20.45 -9.96
C PRO A 84 28.58 19.14 -9.21
N THR A 85 27.62 19.15 -8.28
CA THR A 85 27.10 17.96 -7.62
C THR A 85 26.73 16.94 -8.70
N PRO A 86 27.22 15.70 -8.66
CA PRO A 86 26.94 14.72 -9.71
C PRO A 86 25.43 14.54 -9.86
N PRO A 87 24.91 14.58 -11.11
CA PRO A 87 23.49 14.42 -11.36
C PRO A 87 23.04 13.06 -10.86
N GLY A 88 22.18 13.03 -9.83
CA GLY A 88 21.65 11.80 -9.22
C GLY A 88 21.80 11.70 -7.70
N ALA A 89 22.72 12.42 -7.07
CA ALA A 89 22.93 12.37 -5.62
C ALA A 89 21.66 12.70 -4.78
N PRO A 90 20.87 13.73 -5.10
CA PRO A 90 19.64 14.04 -4.39
C PRO A 90 18.58 12.95 -4.48
N MET A 91 18.49 12.29 -5.64
CA MET A 91 17.53 11.19 -5.87
C MET A 91 17.91 9.91 -5.08
N ALA A 92 19.20 9.61 -4.98
CA ALA A 92 19.68 8.46 -4.21
C ALA A 92 19.40 8.65 -2.70
N ARG A 93 19.65 9.85 -2.15
CA ARG A 93 19.34 10.18 -0.76
C ARG A 93 17.83 10.08 -0.48
N THR A 94 17.00 10.64 -1.34
CA THR A 94 15.54 10.58 -1.20
C THR A 94 15.03 9.14 -1.20
N ARG A 95 15.58 8.26 -2.05
CA ARG A 95 15.21 6.84 -2.07
C ARG A 95 15.56 6.14 -0.76
N ARG A 96 16.77 6.40 -0.22
CA ARG A 96 17.21 5.84 1.07
C ARG A 96 16.31 6.27 2.23
N LEU A 97 16.00 7.57 2.32
CA LEU A 97 15.10 8.11 3.33
C LEU A 97 13.70 7.48 3.25
N ARG A 98 13.16 7.31 2.05
CA ARG A 98 11.89 6.60 1.83
C ARG A 98 11.96 5.15 2.28
N ALA A 99 13.03 4.44 1.95
CA ALA A 99 13.20 3.03 2.31
C ALA A 99 13.24 2.85 3.82
N LEU A 100 13.92 3.74 4.57
CA LEU A 100 13.98 3.68 6.03
C LEU A 100 12.63 3.95 6.67
N HIS A 101 11.93 5.01 6.26
CA HIS A 101 10.59 5.28 6.79
C HIS A 101 9.64 4.12 6.51
N HIS A 102 9.69 3.56 5.30
CA HIS A 102 8.89 2.41 4.91
C HIS A 102 9.23 1.15 5.74
N ALA A 103 10.53 0.90 5.99
CA ALA A 103 10.98 -0.20 6.83
C ALA A 103 10.42 -0.08 8.26
N ARG A 104 10.50 1.11 8.87
CA ARG A 104 9.92 1.36 10.19
C ARG A 104 8.40 1.11 10.24
N LEU A 105 7.65 1.58 9.23
CA LEU A 105 6.22 1.30 9.12
C LEU A 105 5.94 -0.21 8.97
N ALA A 106 6.79 -0.91 8.20
CA ALA A 106 6.66 -2.35 8.00
C ALA A 106 6.90 -3.14 9.30
N LEU A 107 7.85 -2.71 10.14
CA LEU A 107 8.08 -3.30 11.46
C LEU A 107 6.86 -3.10 12.36
N ALA A 108 6.29 -1.89 12.41
CA ALA A 108 5.08 -1.62 13.18
C ALA A 108 3.92 -2.52 12.72
N ALA A 109 3.70 -2.64 11.42
CA ALA A 109 2.66 -3.51 10.85
C ALA A 109 2.96 -5.01 11.02
N ALA A 110 4.19 -5.40 11.31
CA ALA A 110 4.58 -6.77 11.66
C ALA A 110 4.41 -7.08 13.15
N GLY A 111 3.99 -6.11 13.95
CA GLY A 111 3.75 -6.27 15.39
C GLY A 111 4.97 -5.96 16.26
N ALA A 112 5.93 -5.17 15.78
CA ALA A 112 7.04 -4.69 16.62
C ALA A 112 6.52 -3.94 17.83
N SER A 113 7.07 -4.25 19.01
CA SER A 113 6.73 -3.54 20.25
C SER A 113 7.19 -2.09 20.22
N GLU A 114 6.63 -1.27 21.09
CA GLU A 114 7.03 0.13 21.24
C GLU A 114 8.53 0.25 21.57
N GLU A 115 9.05 -0.57 22.47
CA GLU A 115 10.47 -0.65 22.80
C GLU A 115 11.35 -0.98 21.59
N GLN A 116 10.91 -1.92 20.73
CA GLN A 116 11.62 -2.26 19.50
C GLN A 116 11.62 -1.10 18.49
N LEU A 117 10.52 -0.38 18.38
CA LEU A 117 10.42 0.81 17.52
C LEU A 117 11.24 1.98 18.07
N GLU A 118 11.28 2.16 19.40
CA GLU A 118 12.15 3.13 20.07
C GLU A 118 13.63 2.83 19.81
N THR A 119 14.04 1.56 19.81
CA THR A 119 15.41 1.16 19.46
C THR A 119 15.79 1.62 18.06
N VAL A 120 14.88 1.45 17.09
CA VAL A 120 15.06 1.95 15.72
C VAL A 120 15.12 3.48 15.68
N ASP A 121 14.25 4.13 16.42
CA ASP A 121 14.18 5.60 16.47
C ASP A 121 15.40 6.21 17.20
N ALA A 122 15.91 5.56 18.22
CA ALA A 122 17.12 6.00 18.96
C ALA A 122 18.40 5.91 18.10
N ALA A 123 18.43 5.03 17.11
CA ALA A 123 19.54 4.91 16.18
C ALA A 123 19.66 6.09 15.18
N THR A 124 18.76 7.07 15.23
CA THR A 124 18.73 8.20 14.30
C THR A 124 18.41 9.53 14.98
N THR A 125 18.65 10.63 14.28
CA THR A 125 18.30 11.97 14.75
C THR A 125 16.86 12.34 14.40
N ASP A 126 16.23 13.22 15.19
CA ASP A 126 14.90 13.77 14.89
C ASP A 126 14.84 14.45 13.51
N ALA A 127 15.91 15.12 13.12
CA ALA A 127 15.99 15.76 11.81
C ALA A 127 15.93 14.75 10.68
N LEU A 128 16.63 13.61 10.80
CA LEU A 128 16.62 12.55 9.80
C LEU A 128 15.26 11.85 9.75
N ARG A 129 14.61 11.61 10.89
CA ARG A 129 13.25 11.05 10.94
C ARG A 129 12.24 11.95 10.23
N ARG A 130 12.28 13.27 10.52
CA ARG A 130 11.43 14.24 9.82
C ARG A 130 11.69 14.27 8.31
N ALA A 131 12.97 14.23 7.91
CA ALA A 131 13.35 14.20 6.49
C ALA A 131 12.87 12.92 5.80
N ALA A 132 12.97 11.75 6.46
CA ALA A 132 12.51 10.47 5.95
C ALA A 132 10.98 10.45 5.75
N ARG A 133 10.24 10.95 6.74
CA ARG A 133 8.78 11.10 6.65
C ARG A 133 8.39 12.07 5.53
N ALA A 134 9.03 13.23 5.43
CA ALA A 134 8.77 14.20 4.36
C ALA A 134 9.11 13.65 2.97
N ALA A 135 10.16 12.84 2.84
CA ALA A 135 10.51 12.16 1.60
C ALA A 135 9.48 11.10 1.22
N TRP A 136 8.85 10.44 2.20
CA TRP A 136 7.80 9.45 2.00
C TRP A 136 6.52 10.08 1.46
N THR A 137 6.04 11.17 2.06
CA THR A 137 4.81 11.88 1.67
C THR A 137 4.91 12.56 0.31
N ARG A 138 6.11 12.98 -0.12
CA ARG A 138 6.35 13.61 -1.43
C ARG A 138 6.41 12.59 -2.58
N ARG A 139 5.44 11.71 -2.71
CA ARG A 139 5.38 10.80 -3.86
C ARG A 139 4.52 11.43 -4.95
N PRO A 140 5.07 11.74 -6.13
CA PRO A 140 4.22 12.06 -7.27
C PRO A 140 3.51 10.76 -7.70
N SER A 141 2.22 10.72 -7.55
CA SER A 141 1.38 9.67 -8.12
C SER A 141 0.56 10.31 -9.23
N ALA A 142 0.91 10.03 -10.48
CA ALA A 142 0.02 10.34 -11.60
C ALA A 142 -1.07 9.26 -11.65
N PRO A 143 -2.35 9.62 -11.54
CA PRO A 143 -3.43 8.66 -11.65
C PRO A 143 -3.44 8.05 -13.05
N SER A 144 -3.62 6.74 -13.13
CA SER A 144 -3.85 6.08 -14.41
C SER A 144 -5.33 6.20 -14.81
N SER A 145 -5.64 5.96 -16.08
CA SER A 145 -7.02 5.94 -16.57
C SER A 145 -7.92 4.95 -15.78
N ARG A 146 -7.33 3.86 -15.25
CA ARG A 146 -8.07 2.93 -14.38
C ARG A 146 -8.43 3.56 -13.04
N HIS A 147 -7.51 4.29 -12.40
CA HIS A 147 -7.80 5.01 -11.15
C HIS A 147 -8.95 5.99 -11.34
N GLU A 148 -8.94 6.75 -12.44
CA GLU A 148 -10.01 7.70 -12.75
C GLU A 148 -11.34 6.99 -12.99
N ALA A 149 -11.34 5.88 -13.73
CA ALA A 149 -12.54 5.11 -14.03
C ALA A 149 -13.16 4.50 -12.76
N VAL A 150 -12.36 3.88 -11.89
CA VAL A 150 -12.82 3.33 -10.60
C VAL A 150 -13.35 4.43 -9.70
N SER A 151 -12.60 5.53 -9.56
CA SER A 151 -13.00 6.69 -8.74
C SER A 151 -14.30 7.31 -9.23
N LYS A 152 -14.52 7.37 -10.55
CA LYS A 152 -15.76 7.90 -11.13
C LYS A 152 -16.97 7.05 -10.75
N VAL A 153 -16.85 5.71 -10.86
CA VAL A 153 -17.93 4.79 -10.50
C VAL A 153 -18.23 4.90 -8.99
N LEU A 154 -17.19 4.84 -8.14
CA LEU A 154 -17.37 4.95 -6.67
C LEU A 154 -18.04 6.25 -6.26
N ARG A 155 -17.69 7.38 -6.86
CA ARG A 155 -18.36 8.66 -6.60
C ARG A 155 -19.83 8.67 -7.06
N GLY A 156 -20.13 7.98 -8.16
CA GLY A 156 -21.50 7.81 -8.65
C GLY A 156 -22.40 7.04 -7.68
N MET A 157 -21.83 6.15 -6.86
CA MET A 157 -22.57 5.34 -5.89
C MET A 157 -23.08 6.14 -4.67
N LYS A 158 -22.74 7.43 -4.54
CA LYS A 158 -23.17 8.28 -3.41
C LYS A 158 -24.70 8.35 -3.27
N ALA A 159 -25.38 8.59 -4.34
CA ALA A 159 -26.85 8.81 -4.31
C ALA A 159 -27.64 7.55 -3.95
N GLN A 160 -27.20 6.38 -4.45
CA GLN A 160 -27.93 5.12 -4.30
C GLN A 160 -27.48 4.32 -3.08
N HIS A 161 -26.20 4.41 -2.72
CA HIS A 161 -25.57 3.56 -1.70
C HIS A 161 -24.94 4.34 -0.55
N GLY A 162 -25.05 5.68 -0.53
CA GLY A 162 -24.47 6.52 0.52
C GLY A 162 -22.93 6.48 0.58
N VAL A 163 -22.27 6.01 -0.48
CA VAL A 163 -20.81 5.88 -0.56
C VAL A 163 -20.19 7.26 -0.70
N VAL A 164 -19.23 7.60 0.16
CA VAL A 164 -18.40 8.80 0.03
C VAL A 164 -17.00 8.37 -0.38
N ALA A 165 -16.59 8.72 -1.61
CA ALA A 165 -15.30 8.35 -2.18
C ALA A 165 -14.43 9.58 -2.42
N THR A 166 -13.23 9.57 -1.82
CA THR A 166 -12.16 10.58 -2.01
C THR A 166 -11.00 9.94 -2.75
N ALA A 167 -10.71 10.42 -3.96
CA ALA A 167 -9.59 9.91 -4.75
C ALA A 167 -8.27 10.54 -4.29
N HIS A 168 -7.19 9.77 -4.36
CA HIS A 168 -5.82 10.21 -4.02
C HIS A 168 -5.71 10.80 -2.61
N ASP A 169 -6.29 10.11 -1.65
CA ASP A 169 -6.25 10.52 -0.24
C ASP A 169 -4.96 10.05 0.44
N GLU A 170 -4.68 10.61 1.62
CA GLU A 170 -3.58 10.20 2.47
C GLU A 170 -4.12 9.84 3.86
N HIS A 171 -3.82 8.62 4.31
CA HIS A 171 -4.23 8.16 5.63
C HIS A 171 -3.01 7.64 6.42
N GLY A 172 -2.72 8.26 7.55
CA GLY A 172 -1.57 7.87 8.38
C GLY A 172 -0.22 7.97 7.66
N GLY A 173 -0.07 8.86 6.66
CA GLY A 173 1.12 8.98 5.81
C GLY A 173 1.18 7.95 4.69
N LEU A 174 0.13 7.17 4.48
CA LEU A 174 0.02 6.19 3.40
C LEU A 174 -0.87 6.76 2.29
N ALA A 175 -0.37 6.76 1.06
CA ALA A 175 -1.17 7.13 -0.10
C ALA A 175 -2.21 6.05 -0.39
N VAL A 176 -3.48 6.44 -0.52
CA VAL A 176 -4.63 5.59 -0.86
C VAL A 176 -5.15 6.02 -2.22
N ASP A 177 -5.38 5.08 -3.14
CA ASP A 177 -5.88 5.42 -4.47
C ASP A 177 -7.31 6.00 -4.39
N VAL A 178 -8.19 5.35 -3.63
CA VAL A 178 -9.53 5.89 -3.31
C VAL A 178 -9.89 5.50 -1.87
N LEU A 179 -10.06 6.48 -1.01
CA LEU A 179 -10.61 6.27 0.33
C LEU A 179 -12.15 6.30 0.24
N VAL A 180 -12.78 5.22 0.68
CA VAL A 180 -14.22 5.05 0.66
C VAL A 180 -14.75 4.98 2.09
N ARG A 181 -15.74 5.81 2.39
CA ARG A 181 -16.52 5.73 3.64
C ARG A 181 -17.90 5.17 3.32
N LEU A 182 -18.25 4.08 3.99
CA LEU A 182 -19.50 3.38 3.83
C LEU A 182 -20.54 3.88 4.85
N PRO A 183 -21.84 3.73 4.58
CA PRO A 183 -22.92 4.15 5.52
C PRO A 183 -22.88 3.44 6.86
N ASP A 184 -22.31 2.24 6.92
CA ASP A 184 -22.11 1.44 8.14
C ASP A 184 -20.94 1.93 9.01
N GLY A 185 -20.25 3.00 8.60
CA GLY A 185 -19.12 3.59 9.30
C GLY A 185 -17.75 3.00 8.91
N ARG A 186 -17.68 1.94 8.10
CA ARG A 186 -16.42 1.39 7.64
C ARG A 186 -15.66 2.38 6.75
N ALA A 187 -14.36 2.46 6.95
CA ALA A 187 -13.43 3.16 6.07
C ALA A 187 -12.61 2.14 5.28
N VAL A 188 -12.72 2.18 3.97
CA VAL A 188 -12.13 1.20 3.05
C VAL A 188 -11.13 1.90 2.14
N ALA A 189 -9.89 1.41 2.11
CA ALA A 189 -8.88 1.80 1.14
C ALA A 189 -9.05 0.94 -0.12
N VAL A 190 -9.51 1.53 -1.19
CA VAL A 190 -9.61 0.86 -2.50
C VAL A 190 -8.33 1.12 -3.28
N GLU A 191 -7.58 0.06 -3.56
CA GLU A 191 -6.33 0.09 -4.31
C GLU A 191 -6.56 -0.42 -5.73
N VAL A 192 -6.16 0.35 -6.72
CA VAL A 192 -6.35 0.04 -8.14
C VAL A 192 -5.05 -0.56 -8.69
N ASP A 193 -4.95 -1.87 -8.63
CA ASP A 193 -3.71 -2.60 -8.91
C ASP A 193 -3.51 -2.87 -10.40
N GLY A 194 -2.55 -2.16 -11.00
CA GLY A 194 -2.11 -2.37 -12.39
C GLY A 194 -1.23 -3.63 -12.55
N PRO A 195 -0.84 -3.98 -13.80
CA PRO A 195 -0.01 -5.17 -14.08
C PRO A 195 1.32 -5.21 -13.30
N SER A 196 1.93 -4.06 -13.02
CA SER A 196 3.19 -3.95 -12.26
C SER A 196 3.05 -4.30 -10.78
N HIS A 197 1.84 -4.54 -10.27
CA HIS A 197 1.56 -4.97 -8.90
C HIS A 197 1.56 -6.49 -8.74
N PHE A 198 1.67 -7.24 -9.85
CA PHE A 198 1.59 -8.71 -9.87
C PHE A 198 2.84 -9.34 -10.48
N CYS A 199 3.04 -10.63 -10.17
CA CYS A 199 4.13 -11.39 -10.76
C CYS A 199 3.91 -11.59 -12.26
N ALA A 200 4.99 -11.54 -13.04
CA ALA A 200 4.90 -11.70 -14.50
C ALA A 200 4.48 -13.12 -14.90
N ASP A 201 4.86 -14.12 -14.11
CA ASP A 201 4.56 -15.54 -14.29
C ASP A 201 3.18 -15.95 -13.73
N ASP A 202 2.61 -15.15 -12.82
CA ASP A 202 1.30 -15.38 -12.23
C ASP A 202 0.59 -14.04 -11.97
N PRO A 203 -0.29 -13.60 -12.88
CA PRO A 203 -0.98 -12.31 -12.79
C PRO A 203 -1.97 -12.22 -11.61
N LYS A 204 -2.22 -13.33 -10.89
CA LYS A 204 -3.04 -13.32 -9.68
C LYS A 204 -2.21 -13.22 -8.40
N ARG A 205 -0.90 -13.42 -8.48
CA ARG A 205 0.02 -13.35 -7.34
C ARG A 205 0.56 -11.93 -7.18
N PRO A 206 0.13 -11.18 -6.13
CA PRO A 206 0.62 -9.83 -5.92
C PRO A 206 2.09 -9.84 -5.49
N LEU A 207 2.84 -8.84 -5.94
CA LEU A 207 4.22 -8.60 -5.55
C LEU A 207 4.34 -8.20 -4.07
N GLY A 208 5.54 -8.37 -3.51
CA GLY A 208 5.82 -8.09 -2.10
C GLY A 208 5.44 -6.67 -1.67
N HIS A 209 5.71 -5.66 -2.49
CA HIS A 209 5.35 -4.26 -2.17
C HIS A 209 3.83 -4.03 -2.14
N THR A 210 3.06 -4.72 -3.00
CA THR A 210 1.58 -4.65 -2.99
C THR A 210 1.01 -5.29 -1.73
N ARG A 211 1.55 -6.47 -1.35
CA ARG A 211 1.18 -7.15 -0.11
C ARG A 211 1.52 -6.32 1.13
N LEU A 212 2.71 -5.69 1.13
CA LEU A 212 3.13 -4.81 2.22
C LEU A 212 2.21 -3.60 2.33
N LYS A 213 1.91 -2.91 1.21
CA LYS A 213 0.99 -1.75 1.22
C LYS A 213 -0.35 -2.12 1.86
N ARG A 214 -0.92 -3.27 1.51
CA ARG A 214 -2.16 -3.75 2.12
C ARG A 214 -2.04 -3.89 3.64
N ARG A 215 -1.00 -4.58 4.14
CA ARG A 215 -0.77 -4.72 5.59
C ARG A 215 -0.61 -3.38 6.30
N LEU A 216 0.07 -2.41 5.67
CA LEU A 216 0.23 -1.08 6.23
C LEU A 216 -1.11 -0.35 6.35
N LEU A 217 -1.99 -0.47 5.36
CA LEU A 217 -3.33 0.10 5.40
C LEU A 217 -4.19 -0.55 6.47
N GLU A 218 -4.14 -1.88 6.58
CA GLU A 218 -4.84 -2.64 7.63
C GLU A 218 -4.33 -2.26 9.03
N HIS A 219 -3.01 -2.12 9.20
CA HIS A 219 -2.42 -1.64 10.45
C HIS A 219 -2.83 -0.20 10.80
N ALA A 220 -3.06 0.64 9.80
CA ALA A 220 -3.59 1.99 9.96
C ALA A 220 -5.10 2.04 10.23
N GLY A 221 -5.77 0.89 10.39
CA GLY A 221 -7.19 0.79 10.72
C GLY A 221 -8.13 0.88 9.52
N LEU A 222 -7.62 0.72 8.30
CA LEU A 222 -8.44 0.68 7.09
C LEU A 222 -8.66 -0.76 6.63
N GLU A 223 -9.85 -1.06 6.14
CA GLU A 223 -10.08 -2.25 5.34
C GLU A 223 -9.44 -2.04 3.96
N ALA A 224 -8.55 -2.93 3.51
CA ALA A 224 -7.86 -2.81 2.23
C ALA A 224 -8.51 -3.70 1.16
N VAL A 225 -9.04 -3.08 0.11
CA VAL A 225 -9.70 -3.76 -1.01
C VAL A 225 -8.94 -3.51 -2.30
N SER A 226 -8.53 -4.59 -2.99
CA SER A 226 -7.87 -4.52 -4.28
C SER A 226 -8.88 -4.60 -5.43
N VAL A 227 -8.69 -3.71 -6.42
CA VAL A 227 -9.33 -3.73 -7.73
C VAL A 227 -8.25 -4.07 -8.76
N PRO A 228 -7.96 -5.36 -8.99
CA PRO A 228 -6.90 -5.77 -9.90
C PRO A 228 -7.30 -5.57 -11.36
N TYR A 229 -6.31 -5.17 -12.17
CA TYR A 229 -6.51 -4.87 -13.59
C TYR A 229 -7.17 -6.02 -14.37
N TYR A 230 -6.81 -7.27 -14.08
CA TYR A 230 -7.31 -8.44 -14.77
C TYR A 230 -8.79 -8.78 -14.47
N GLU A 231 -9.35 -8.21 -13.38
CA GLU A 231 -10.79 -8.28 -13.09
C GLU A 231 -11.51 -7.07 -13.70
N TRP A 232 -10.96 -5.86 -13.49
CA TRP A 232 -11.57 -4.61 -13.93
C TRP A 232 -11.65 -4.48 -15.46
N ASP A 233 -10.57 -4.83 -16.17
CA ASP A 233 -10.49 -4.69 -17.62
C ASP A 233 -11.38 -5.69 -18.38
N ARG A 234 -11.86 -6.76 -17.71
CA ARG A 234 -12.84 -7.70 -18.28
C ARG A 234 -14.25 -7.12 -18.34
N ILE A 235 -14.53 -6.11 -17.53
CA ILE A 235 -15.84 -5.48 -17.51
C ILE A 235 -15.90 -4.45 -18.63
N PRO A 236 -16.84 -4.56 -19.57
CA PRO A 236 -16.95 -3.62 -20.68
C PRO A 236 -17.00 -2.17 -20.21
N HIS A 237 -16.24 -1.30 -20.88
CA HIS A 237 -16.13 0.11 -20.45
C HIS A 237 -17.45 0.88 -20.54
N TRP A 238 -18.38 0.43 -21.39
CA TRP A 238 -19.70 1.02 -21.52
C TRP A 238 -20.72 0.51 -20.49
N SER A 239 -20.44 -0.60 -19.79
CA SER A 239 -21.35 -1.18 -18.81
C SER A 239 -21.11 -0.59 -17.43
N SER A 240 -21.66 0.62 -17.19
CA SER A 240 -21.55 1.29 -15.89
C SER A 240 -22.18 0.46 -14.75
N MET A 241 -23.30 -0.20 -15.03
CA MET A 241 -24.03 -1.04 -14.08
C MET A 241 -23.20 -2.27 -13.63
N GLU A 242 -22.51 -2.95 -14.56
CA GLU A 242 -21.66 -4.09 -14.19
C GLU A 242 -20.44 -3.66 -13.40
N ARG A 243 -19.84 -2.52 -13.73
CA ARG A 243 -18.74 -1.91 -12.98
C ARG A 243 -19.16 -1.54 -11.56
N GLU A 244 -20.35 -0.96 -11.42
CA GLU A 244 -20.93 -0.63 -10.12
C GLU A 244 -21.20 -1.90 -9.30
N ARG A 245 -21.86 -2.92 -9.86
CA ARG A 245 -22.09 -4.21 -9.19
C ARG A 245 -20.79 -4.92 -8.78
N TYR A 246 -19.75 -4.80 -9.60
CA TYR A 246 -18.43 -5.32 -9.24
C TYR A 246 -17.88 -4.63 -7.99
N LEU A 247 -17.91 -3.30 -7.95
CA LEU A 247 -17.42 -2.54 -6.78
C LEU A 247 -18.30 -2.77 -5.54
N GLN A 248 -19.63 -2.89 -5.70
CA GLN A 248 -20.53 -3.26 -4.60
C GLN A 248 -20.11 -4.59 -3.96
N ARG A 249 -19.87 -5.61 -4.77
CA ARG A 249 -19.39 -6.91 -4.27
C ARG A 249 -18.03 -6.80 -3.55
N LYS A 250 -17.11 -6.04 -4.12
CA LYS A 250 -15.77 -5.81 -3.51
C LYS A 250 -15.87 -5.09 -2.16
N LEU A 251 -16.79 -4.17 -2.02
CA LEU A 251 -17.01 -3.39 -0.79
C LEU A 251 -17.96 -4.07 0.20
N GLY A 252 -18.52 -5.23 -0.15
CA GLY A 252 -19.50 -5.92 0.68
C GLY A 252 -20.82 -5.13 0.84
N ILE A 253 -21.16 -4.28 -0.14
CA ILE A 253 -22.41 -3.54 -0.13
C ILE A 253 -23.51 -4.47 -0.58
N THR A 254 -24.37 -4.90 0.36
CA THR A 254 -25.56 -5.67 0.05
C THR A 254 -26.63 -4.73 -0.45
N THR A 255 -26.98 -4.81 -1.75
CA THR A 255 -28.16 -4.14 -2.25
C THR A 255 -29.36 -4.86 -1.66
N ARG A 256 -29.94 -4.32 -0.59
CA ARG A 256 -31.28 -4.69 -0.20
C ARG A 256 -32.17 -4.18 -1.33
N LEU A 257 -32.65 -5.06 -2.18
CA LEU A 257 -33.81 -4.76 -3.00
C LEU A 257 -34.95 -4.50 -1.98
N VAL A 258 -35.15 -3.23 -1.62
CA VAL A 258 -36.40 -2.83 -1.05
C VAL A 258 -37.40 -3.01 -2.17
N TYR A 259 -38.03 -4.17 -2.19
CA TYR A 259 -39.30 -4.33 -2.88
C TYR A 259 -40.23 -3.40 -2.12
N ASP A 260 -40.33 -2.17 -2.58
CA ASP A 260 -41.40 -1.31 -2.20
C ASP A 260 -42.65 -2.06 -2.71
N GLY A 261 -43.34 -2.70 -1.77
CA GLY A 261 -44.54 -3.45 -2.05
C GLY A 261 -45.58 -2.51 -2.58
N GLY A 262 -45.42 -2.07 -3.81
CA GLY A 262 -46.46 -1.47 -4.62
C GLY A 262 -47.60 -2.47 -4.60
N ASP A 263 -48.65 -2.02 -3.95
CA ASP A 263 -49.95 -2.58 -3.77
C ASP A 263 -50.31 -3.60 -4.87
N SER A 264 -50.28 -4.88 -4.53
CA SER A 264 -50.63 -6.01 -5.42
C SER A 264 -52.16 -6.11 -5.61
N SER A 265 -52.92 -5.00 -5.43
CA SER A 265 -54.37 -4.96 -5.54
C SER A 265 -54.90 -4.72 -6.96
N SER A 266 -54.04 -4.68 -8.00
CA SER A 266 -54.53 -4.40 -9.38
C SER A 266 -54.34 -5.54 -10.40
N PHE A 267 -53.99 -6.77 -9.96
CA PHE A 267 -54.11 -7.93 -10.83
C PHE A 267 -55.40 -8.67 -10.49
N ALA A 268 -56.52 -8.19 -11.04
CA ALA A 268 -57.75 -8.98 -11.18
C ALA A 268 -57.47 -10.08 -12.20
N PRO A 269 -57.77 -11.35 -11.88
CA PRO A 269 -57.68 -12.41 -12.88
C PRO A 269 -58.71 -12.10 -13.96
N LEU A 270 -58.26 -12.08 -15.22
CA LEU A 270 -59.19 -12.13 -16.35
C LEU A 270 -59.96 -13.45 -16.29
N GLU A 271 -61.22 -13.40 -15.84
CA GLU A 271 -62.19 -14.46 -16.06
C GLU A 271 -62.46 -14.56 -17.56
N GLY A 272 -61.78 -15.51 -18.20
CA GLY A 272 -61.92 -15.84 -19.61
C GLY A 272 -62.32 -17.29 -19.79
N GLU A 273 -63.59 -17.49 -20.02
CA GLU A 273 -64.20 -18.58 -20.83
C GLU A 273 -64.05 -20.02 -20.35
N ARG A 274 -65.04 -20.42 -19.57
CA ARG A 274 -65.50 -21.81 -19.57
C ARG A 274 -66.29 -22.07 -20.84
N GLY A 275 -65.61 -22.53 -21.89
CA GLY A 275 -66.22 -23.13 -23.05
C GLY A 275 -66.79 -24.52 -22.71
N ALA A 276 -68.09 -24.60 -22.64
CA ALA A 276 -68.83 -25.85 -22.58
C ALA A 276 -68.59 -26.64 -23.89
N SER A 277 -68.18 -27.88 -23.80
CA SER A 277 -68.46 -28.86 -24.81
C SER A 277 -69.04 -30.12 -24.17
N ARG A 278 -70.37 -30.20 -24.27
CA ARG A 278 -71.09 -31.47 -24.25
C ARG A 278 -70.88 -32.07 -25.64
N LEU A 279 -70.65 -33.40 -25.73
CA LEU A 279 -71.37 -34.35 -26.56
C LEU A 279 -70.74 -35.74 -26.46
N ALA A 280 -71.63 -36.69 -26.15
CA ALA A 280 -71.80 -38.09 -26.46
C ALA A 280 -70.81 -39.07 -25.87
#